data_fc600b5d267751ef5f272941262538f0
#
_entry.id   fc600b5d267751ef5f272941262538f0
#
_cell.length_a   1.000
_cell.length_b   1.000
_cell.length_c   1.000
_cell.angle_alpha   90.00
_cell.angle_beta   90.00
_cell.angle_gamma   90.00
#
_symmetry.space_group_name_H-M   'P 1'
#
loop_
_entity.id
_entity.type
_entity.pdbx_description
1 polymer ?
#
loop_
_entity_poly.entity_id
_entity_poly.type
_entity_poly.pdbx_seq_one_letter_code
_entity_poly.pdbx_strand_id
1 'polypeptide(L)'
;MDQEQMVSAVLQAVQALPQSRQPLIVALDGRCASGKTTLAALLQQQTGCSVVHMDHFFLRPAQRTAQRLAQPGGNVDYERFLAEVLEPLRAGKDCSYRPYDCKQQKLAEPVAVRQDRLIVVEGSYSCHPTLWERYDLHVFLTVNPQEQLRRIERRNGSQGLEMFRQRWIPLEERYFSACRVEERCELRLSSGE
;
A
#
# COMPACT_ATOMS: atom_id res chain seq x y z
N MET A 1 -7.84 16.01 -7.49
CA MET A 1 -9.14 15.39 -7.09
C MET A 1 -9.32 15.55 -5.59
N ASP A 2 -10.54 15.81 -5.13
CA ASP A 2 -10.88 15.73 -3.71
C ASP A 2 -11.07 14.26 -3.26
N GLN A 3 -11.27 14.06 -1.96
CA GLN A 3 -11.36 12.73 -1.37
C GLN A 3 -12.61 11.95 -1.83
N GLU A 4 -13.74 12.63 -1.98
CA GLU A 4 -14.99 12.00 -2.41
C GLU A 4 -14.92 11.53 -3.86
N GLN A 5 -14.31 12.33 -4.72
CA GLN A 5 -14.06 11.95 -6.12
C GLN A 5 -13.14 10.73 -6.23
N MET A 6 -12.09 10.66 -5.40
CA MET A 6 -11.19 9.51 -5.39
C MET A 6 -11.88 8.23 -4.91
N VAL A 7 -12.69 8.32 -3.85
CA VAL A 7 -13.50 7.19 -3.36
C VAL A 7 -14.46 6.72 -4.43
N SER A 8 -15.20 7.66 -5.05
CA SER A 8 -16.16 7.34 -6.13
C SER A 8 -15.47 6.63 -7.30
N ALA A 9 -14.30 7.12 -7.72
CA ALA A 9 -13.55 6.51 -8.83
C ALA A 9 -13.11 5.07 -8.51
N VAL A 10 -12.62 4.81 -7.29
CA VAL A 10 -12.25 3.45 -6.87
C VAL A 10 -13.47 2.54 -6.81
N LEU A 11 -14.59 3.00 -6.23
CA LEU A 11 -15.80 2.18 -6.13
C LEU A 11 -16.42 1.87 -7.50
N GLN A 12 -16.40 2.82 -8.44
CA GLN A 12 -16.83 2.58 -9.81
C GLN A 12 -15.93 1.52 -10.50
N ALA A 13 -14.62 1.63 -10.34
CA ALA A 13 -13.69 0.63 -10.88
C ALA A 13 -13.93 -0.76 -10.28
N VAL A 14 -14.16 -0.86 -8.96
CA VAL A 14 -14.49 -2.13 -8.27
C VAL A 14 -15.81 -2.71 -8.77
N GLN A 15 -16.84 -1.88 -8.99
CA GLN A 15 -18.13 -2.32 -9.51
C GLN A 15 -18.05 -2.88 -10.94
N ALA A 16 -17.11 -2.37 -11.74
CA ALA A 16 -16.88 -2.85 -13.11
C ALA A 16 -16.13 -4.21 -13.17
N LEU A 17 -15.54 -4.67 -12.07
CA LEU A 17 -14.85 -5.97 -12.02
C LEU A 17 -15.83 -7.15 -12.05
N PRO A 18 -15.41 -8.32 -12.57
CA PRO A 18 -16.18 -9.55 -12.51
C PRO A 18 -16.53 -9.92 -11.06
N GLN A 19 -17.81 -9.92 -10.70
CA GLN A 19 -18.29 -10.20 -9.34
C GLN A 19 -18.29 -11.69 -8.97
N SER A 20 -17.91 -12.55 -9.90
CA SER A 20 -17.77 -14.01 -9.67
C SER A 20 -16.57 -14.39 -8.82
N ARG A 21 -15.56 -13.53 -8.74
CA ARG A 21 -14.37 -13.73 -7.91
C ARG A 21 -14.53 -13.00 -6.58
N GLN A 22 -14.39 -13.72 -5.48
CA GLN A 22 -14.43 -13.14 -4.12
C GLN A 22 -13.36 -13.77 -3.24
N PRO A 23 -12.74 -12.97 -2.35
CA PRO A 23 -12.87 -11.50 -2.25
C PRO A 23 -12.32 -10.77 -3.47
N LEU A 24 -12.83 -9.59 -3.75
CA LEU A 24 -12.14 -8.62 -4.61
C LEU A 24 -11.05 -7.95 -3.78
N ILE A 25 -9.81 -7.96 -4.26
CA ILE A 25 -8.67 -7.38 -3.56
C ILE A 25 -8.10 -6.22 -4.39
N VAL A 26 -8.10 -5.03 -3.80
CA VAL A 26 -7.61 -3.79 -4.42
C VAL A 26 -6.28 -3.38 -3.78
N ALA A 27 -5.27 -3.13 -4.59
CA ALA A 27 -4.01 -2.54 -4.15
C ALA A 27 -4.02 -1.02 -4.34
N LEU A 28 -3.78 -0.26 -3.26
CA LEU A 28 -3.56 1.18 -3.29
C LEU A 28 -2.07 1.45 -3.05
N ASP A 29 -1.32 1.69 -4.11
CA ASP A 29 0.08 2.07 -4.08
C ASP A 29 0.27 3.54 -4.46
N GLY A 30 1.48 4.03 -4.42
CA GLY A 30 1.82 5.40 -4.82
C GLY A 30 2.67 6.15 -3.80
N ARG A 31 2.96 7.39 -4.12
CA ARG A 31 3.91 8.25 -3.40
C ARG A 31 3.53 8.42 -1.93
N CYS A 32 4.52 8.45 -1.06
CA CYS A 32 4.30 8.77 0.36
C CYS A 32 3.60 10.12 0.50
N ALA A 33 2.77 10.25 1.53
CA ALA A 33 1.90 11.41 1.76
C ALA A 33 0.89 11.75 0.64
N SER A 34 0.64 10.84 -0.32
CA SER A 34 -0.39 11.03 -1.35
C SER A 34 -1.83 10.84 -0.85
N GLY A 35 -2.03 10.30 0.36
CA GLY A 35 -3.36 10.11 0.94
C GLY A 35 -3.92 8.70 0.86
N LYS A 36 -3.09 7.68 0.56
CA LYS A 36 -3.49 6.26 0.50
C LYS A 36 -4.26 5.80 1.73
N THR A 37 -3.69 6.02 2.91
CA THR A 37 -4.31 5.62 4.19
C THR A 37 -5.66 6.33 4.42
N THR A 38 -5.76 7.61 4.06
CA THR A 38 -7.02 8.34 4.15
C THR A 38 -8.06 7.75 3.18
N LEU A 39 -7.67 7.48 1.94
CA LEU A 39 -8.56 6.86 0.95
C LEU A 39 -9.03 5.48 1.40
N ALA A 40 -8.12 4.65 1.91
CA ALA A 40 -8.45 3.32 2.45
C ALA A 40 -9.44 3.40 3.62
N ALA A 41 -9.24 4.35 4.55
CA ALA A 41 -10.15 4.57 5.67
C ALA A 41 -11.55 5.01 5.21
N LEU A 42 -11.64 5.88 4.20
CA LEU A 42 -12.92 6.30 3.63
C LEU A 42 -13.63 5.15 2.90
N LEU A 43 -12.90 4.34 2.15
CA LEU A 43 -13.44 3.12 1.53
C LEU A 43 -13.97 2.16 2.59
N GLN A 44 -13.23 1.95 3.67
CA GLN A 44 -13.66 1.12 4.80
C GLN A 44 -14.94 1.67 5.44
N GLN A 45 -15.01 2.97 5.68
CA GLN A 45 -16.19 3.62 6.26
C GLN A 45 -17.44 3.44 5.39
N GLN A 46 -17.29 3.53 4.06
CA GLN A 46 -18.43 3.43 3.14
C GLN A 46 -18.85 1.99 2.83
N THR A 47 -17.93 1.04 2.82
CA THR A 47 -18.20 -0.32 2.33
C THR A 47 -18.11 -1.40 3.42
N GLY A 48 -17.52 -1.08 4.57
CA GLY A 48 -17.19 -2.07 5.61
C GLY A 48 -16.04 -3.00 5.24
N CYS A 49 -15.25 -2.69 4.18
CA CYS A 49 -14.16 -3.55 3.72
C CYS A 49 -13.04 -3.70 4.75
N SER A 50 -12.34 -4.82 4.73
CA SER A 50 -11.10 -4.99 5.46
C SER A 50 -9.98 -4.16 4.80
N VAL A 51 -9.15 -3.53 5.63
CA VAL A 51 -7.95 -2.79 5.19
C VAL A 51 -6.70 -3.44 5.75
N VAL A 52 -5.71 -3.69 4.90
CA VAL A 52 -4.40 -4.22 5.26
C VAL A 52 -3.33 -3.20 4.90
N HIS A 53 -2.44 -2.91 5.84
CA HIS A 53 -1.39 -1.92 5.68
C HIS A 53 -0.06 -2.57 5.30
N MET A 54 0.49 -2.25 4.14
CA MET A 54 1.81 -2.74 3.71
C MET A 54 2.94 -2.29 4.64
N ASP A 55 2.78 -1.15 5.32
CA ASP A 55 3.74 -0.64 6.30
C ASP A 55 3.95 -1.59 7.50
N HIS A 56 3.02 -2.50 7.76
CA HIS A 56 3.17 -3.57 8.75
C HIS A 56 4.17 -4.66 8.34
N PHE A 57 4.65 -4.62 7.11
CA PHE A 57 5.53 -5.63 6.52
C PHE A 57 6.91 -5.09 6.15
N PHE A 58 7.37 -4.01 6.76
CA PHE A 58 8.77 -3.61 6.57
C PHE A 58 9.75 -4.70 7.06
N LEU A 59 10.91 -4.76 6.40
CA LEU A 59 11.95 -5.74 6.73
C LEU A 59 12.41 -5.63 8.19
N ARG A 60 12.55 -6.77 8.83
CA ARG A 60 13.24 -6.89 10.12
C ARG A 60 14.74 -6.67 9.95
N PRO A 61 15.50 -6.26 10.99
CA PRO A 61 16.92 -5.95 10.87
C PRO A 61 17.75 -7.02 10.18
N ALA A 62 17.53 -8.29 10.51
CA ALA A 62 18.26 -9.42 9.91
C ALA A 62 18.01 -9.60 8.40
N GLN A 63 16.90 -9.08 7.87
CA GLN A 63 16.56 -9.16 6.44
C GLN A 63 17.14 -8.00 5.62
N ARG A 64 17.64 -6.94 6.27
CA ARG A 64 18.12 -5.69 5.64
C ARG A 64 19.52 -5.82 5.10
N THR A 65 19.78 -6.82 4.25
CA THR A 65 21.06 -6.97 3.57
C THR A 65 21.24 -5.89 2.50
N ALA A 66 22.49 -5.55 2.16
CA ALA A 66 22.77 -4.60 1.08
C ALA A 66 22.16 -5.07 -0.25
N GLN A 67 22.24 -6.37 -0.53
CA GLN A 67 21.64 -6.98 -1.73
C GLN A 67 20.13 -6.80 -1.76
N ARG A 68 19.41 -7.04 -0.63
CA ARG A 68 17.96 -6.89 -0.53
C ARG A 68 17.56 -5.42 -0.72
N LEU A 69 18.22 -4.50 -0.05
CA LEU A 69 17.93 -3.07 -0.13
C LEU A 69 18.30 -2.46 -1.50
N ALA A 70 19.16 -3.11 -2.26
CA ALA A 70 19.47 -2.73 -3.63
C ALA A 70 18.39 -3.10 -4.63
N GLN A 71 17.44 -3.97 -4.28
CA GLN A 71 16.33 -4.35 -5.15
C GLN A 71 15.24 -3.25 -5.13
N PRO A 72 14.63 -2.92 -6.29
CA PRO A 72 13.43 -2.09 -6.32
C PRO A 72 12.31 -2.72 -5.50
N GLY A 73 11.76 -1.99 -4.53
CA GLY A 73 10.74 -2.53 -3.60
C GLY A 73 11.28 -3.48 -2.53
N GLY A 74 12.60 -3.68 -2.46
CA GLY A 74 13.22 -4.66 -1.55
C GLY A 74 13.21 -4.31 -0.07
N ASN A 75 12.62 -3.19 0.35
CA ASN A 75 12.53 -2.78 1.76
C ASN A 75 11.28 -3.28 2.50
N VAL A 76 10.39 -4.01 1.83
CA VAL A 76 9.25 -4.71 2.43
C VAL A 76 9.42 -6.23 2.35
N ASP A 77 8.87 -6.94 3.31
CA ASP A 77 8.81 -8.40 3.41
C ASP A 77 7.60 -8.90 2.62
N TYR A 78 7.67 -8.74 1.29
CA TYR A 78 6.58 -9.12 0.39
C TYR A 78 6.35 -10.64 0.39
N GLU A 79 7.37 -11.44 0.70
CA GLU A 79 7.24 -12.89 0.85
C GLU A 79 6.33 -13.23 2.03
N ARG A 80 6.57 -12.59 3.18
CA ARG A 80 5.71 -12.75 4.36
C ARG A 80 4.30 -12.24 4.10
N PHE A 81 4.17 -11.09 3.43
CA PHE A 81 2.86 -10.54 3.07
C PHE A 81 2.08 -11.48 2.15
N LEU A 82 2.74 -12.05 1.14
CA LEU A 82 2.12 -13.02 0.25
C LEU A 82 1.61 -14.25 1.02
N ALA A 83 2.47 -14.85 1.85
CA ALA A 83 2.15 -16.08 2.58
C ALA A 83 1.12 -15.89 3.71
N GLU A 84 1.23 -14.79 4.49
CA GLU A 84 0.36 -14.58 5.64
C GLU A 84 -0.99 -13.92 5.29
N VAL A 85 -1.08 -13.17 4.17
CA VAL A 85 -2.26 -12.40 3.82
C VAL A 85 -2.86 -12.82 2.48
N LEU A 86 -2.15 -12.68 1.37
CA LEU A 86 -2.77 -12.84 0.05
C LEU A 86 -3.13 -14.28 -0.29
N GLU A 87 -2.27 -15.25 0.03
CA GLU A 87 -2.57 -16.66 -0.25
C GLU A 87 -3.76 -17.18 0.55
N PRO A 88 -3.87 -16.96 1.89
CA PRO A 88 -5.07 -17.34 2.62
C PRO A 88 -6.35 -16.69 2.09
N LEU A 89 -6.33 -15.39 1.83
CA LEU A 89 -7.49 -14.67 1.31
C LEU A 89 -7.92 -15.19 -0.07
N ARG A 90 -6.96 -15.50 -0.96
CA ARG A 90 -7.24 -16.11 -2.26
C ARG A 90 -7.72 -17.57 -2.17
N ALA A 91 -7.39 -18.25 -1.07
CA ALA A 91 -7.92 -19.58 -0.78
C ALA A 91 -9.29 -19.56 -0.08
N GLY A 92 -9.92 -18.40 0.08
CA GLY A 92 -11.22 -18.28 0.70
C GLY A 92 -11.19 -18.41 2.24
N LYS A 93 -10.11 -17.96 2.89
CA LYS A 93 -9.93 -18.09 4.35
C LYS A 93 -9.62 -16.74 4.99
N ASP A 94 -10.12 -16.56 6.20
CA ASP A 94 -9.63 -15.49 7.06
C ASP A 94 -8.13 -15.68 7.32
N CYS A 95 -7.44 -14.59 7.56
CA CYS A 95 -6.03 -14.63 7.91
C CYS A 95 -5.72 -13.78 9.14
N SER A 96 -4.53 -13.98 9.68
CA SER A 96 -4.00 -13.18 10.79
C SER A 96 -2.51 -13.00 10.60
N TYR A 97 -2.04 -11.79 10.83
CA TYR A 97 -0.62 -11.46 10.74
C TYR A 97 -0.21 -10.56 11.89
N ARG A 98 1.09 -10.53 12.20
CA ARG A 98 1.65 -9.65 13.23
C ARG A 98 2.36 -8.46 12.59
N PRO A 99 1.87 -7.21 12.79
CA PRO A 99 2.55 -6.01 12.33
C PRO A 99 3.98 -5.91 12.85
N TYR A 100 4.91 -5.50 12.00
CA TYR A 100 6.26 -5.19 12.44
C TYR A 100 6.35 -3.72 12.88
N ASP A 101 6.56 -3.51 14.18
CA ASP A 101 6.81 -2.18 14.74
C ASP A 101 8.28 -1.78 14.51
N CYS A 102 8.50 -0.86 13.59
CA CYS A 102 9.84 -0.37 13.25
C CYS A 102 10.51 0.39 14.40
N LYS A 103 9.74 1.00 15.32
CA LYS A 103 10.30 1.73 16.47
C LYS A 103 10.77 0.78 17.55
N GLN A 104 9.96 -0.23 17.85
CA GLN A 104 10.28 -1.24 18.84
C GLN A 104 11.11 -2.41 18.27
N GLN A 105 11.27 -2.48 16.94
CA GLN A 105 11.95 -3.54 16.21
C GLN A 105 11.44 -4.96 16.54
N LYS A 106 10.13 -5.08 16.79
CA LYS A 106 9.48 -6.36 17.13
C LYS A 106 8.12 -6.50 16.42
N LEU A 107 7.65 -7.74 16.37
CA LEU A 107 6.29 -8.04 15.95
C LEU A 107 5.31 -7.65 17.04
N ALA A 108 4.28 -6.88 16.67
CA ALA A 108 3.18 -6.49 17.55
C ALA A 108 2.15 -7.62 17.73
N GLU A 109 1.06 -7.33 18.44
CA GLU A 109 -0.06 -8.27 18.58
C GLU A 109 -0.70 -8.61 17.23
N PRO A 110 -1.25 -9.83 17.08
CA PRO A 110 -1.87 -10.26 15.83
C PRO A 110 -3.04 -9.36 15.41
N VAL A 111 -3.12 -9.09 14.13
CA VAL A 111 -4.25 -8.42 13.49
C VAL A 111 -4.99 -9.45 12.63
N ALA A 112 -6.27 -9.64 12.91
CA ALA A 112 -7.14 -10.50 12.11
C ALA A 112 -7.66 -9.74 10.89
N VAL A 113 -7.67 -10.40 9.73
CA VAL A 113 -8.28 -9.92 8.49
C VAL A 113 -9.39 -10.89 8.11
N ARG A 114 -10.62 -10.40 8.09
CA ARG A 114 -11.77 -11.20 7.66
C ARG A 114 -11.85 -11.23 6.15
N GLN A 115 -12.42 -12.33 5.65
CA GLN A 115 -12.72 -12.46 4.24
C GLN A 115 -13.98 -11.68 3.89
N ASP A 116 -13.84 -10.36 3.85
CA ASP A 116 -14.91 -9.48 3.38
C ASP A 116 -15.03 -9.54 1.85
N ARG A 117 -16.17 -9.09 1.32
CA ARG A 117 -16.39 -9.04 -0.13
C ARG A 117 -15.34 -8.18 -0.85
N LEU A 118 -14.89 -7.11 -0.20
CA LEU A 118 -13.85 -6.21 -0.67
C LEU A 118 -12.74 -6.14 0.38
N ILE A 119 -11.50 -6.23 -0.07
CA ILE A 119 -10.30 -6.04 0.75
C ILE A 119 -9.43 -5.00 0.08
N VAL A 120 -8.96 -4.04 0.85
CA VAL A 120 -8.06 -2.98 0.40
C VAL A 120 -6.69 -3.19 1.02
N VAL A 121 -5.66 -3.35 0.20
CA VAL A 121 -4.26 -3.35 0.63
C VAL A 121 -3.68 -1.98 0.31
N GLU A 122 -3.22 -1.24 1.31
CA GLU A 122 -2.70 0.11 1.11
C GLU A 122 -1.27 0.28 1.63
N GLY A 123 -0.52 1.10 0.96
CA GLY A 123 0.83 1.49 1.34
C GLY A 123 1.80 1.48 0.16
N SER A 124 2.94 2.15 0.32
CA SER A 124 4.01 2.07 -0.67
C SER A 124 4.48 0.62 -0.80
N TYR A 125 4.72 0.17 -2.03
CA TYR A 125 5.10 -1.21 -2.40
C TYR A 125 3.95 -2.23 -2.42
N SER A 126 2.68 -1.82 -2.25
CA SER A 126 1.54 -2.73 -2.36
C SER A 126 1.46 -3.41 -3.72
N CYS A 127 1.82 -2.69 -4.78
CA CYS A 127 1.88 -3.22 -6.15
C CYS A 127 3.22 -3.88 -6.51
N HIS A 128 3.94 -4.43 -5.53
CA HIS A 128 5.19 -5.16 -5.80
C HIS A 128 4.98 -6.25 -6.86
N PRO A 129 5.90 -6.45 -7.83
CA PRO A 129 5.72 -7.41 -8.93
C PRO A 129 5.35 -8.83 -8.48
N THR A 130 5.93 -9.30 -7.37
CA THR A 130 5.61 -10.62 -6.79
C THR A 130 4.16 -10.74 -6.30
N LEU A 131 3.52 -9.63 -5.97
CA LEU A 131 2.15 -9.58 -5.43
C LEU A 131 1.12 -9.29 -6.51
N TRP A 132 1.53 -8.74 -7.65
CA TRP A 132 0.69 -8.14 -8.69
C TRP A 132 -0.51 -9.01 -9.07
N GLU A 133 -0.25 -10.26 -9.46
CA GLU A 133 -1.27 -11.18 -9.95
C GLU A 133 -2.29 -11.64 -8.87
N ARG A 134 -2.09 -11.20 -7.64
CA ARG A 134 -3.00 -11.50 -6.51
C ARG A 134 -4.08 -10.43 -6.31
N TYR A 135 -4.01 -9.33 -7.03
CA TYR A 135 -4.99 -8.24 -6.96
C TYR A 135 -5.97 -8.28 -8.14
N ASP A 136 -7.12 -7.67 -7.96
CA ASP A 136 -8.15 -7.52 -9.00
C ASP A 136 -8.17 -6.10 -9.57
N LEU A 137 -7.61 -5.14 -8.83
CA LEU A 137 -7.48 -3.74 -9.25
C LEU A 137 -6.22 -3.15 -8.62
N HIS A 138 -5.46 -2.42 -9.42
CA HIS A 138 -4.29 -1.67 -8.97
C HIS A 138 -4.57 -0.18 -9.13
N VAL A 139 -4.41 0.55 -8.03
CA VAL A 139 -4.63 2.00 -7.97
C VAL A 139 -3.34 2.69 -7.58
N PHE A 140 -2.90 3.63 -8.38
CA PHE A 140 -1.73 4.46 -8.07
C PHE A 140 -2.16 5.86 -7.62
N LEU A 141 -1.74 6.27 -6.42
CA LEU A 141 -1.97 7.61 -5.91
C LEU A 141 -0.72 8.45 -6.03
N THR A 142 -0.85 9.59 -6.69
CA THR A 142 0.19 10.61 -6.75
C THR A 142 -0.22 11.90 -6.05
N VAL A 143 0.74 12.78 -5.81
CA VAL A 143 0.56 14.10 -5.21
C VAL A 143 1.60 15.04 -5.80
N ASN A 144 1.26 16.32 -5.92
CA ASN A 144 2.24 17.34 -6.33
C ASN A 144 3.48 17.29 -5.41
N PRO A 145 4.72 17.32 -5.94
CA PRO A 145 5.94 17.19 -5.14
C PRO A 145 6.08 18.23 -4.02
N GLN A 146 5.66 19.48 -4.25
CA GLN A 146 5.71 20.51 -3.22
C GLN A 146 4.71 20.23 -2.09
N GLU A 147 3.50 19.79 -2.44
CA GLU A 147 2.48 19.39 -1.49
C GLU A 147 2.90 18.13 -0.71
N GLN A 148 3.53 17.17 -1.38
CA GLN A 148 4.11 15.99 -0.75
C GLN A 148 5.06 16.38 0.39
N LEU A 149 6.03 17.24 0.10
CA LEU A 149 7.01 17.70 1.09
C LEU A 149 6.35 18.44 2.24
N ARG A 150 5.39 19.32 1.96
CA ARG A 150 4.63 20.04 2.98
C ARG A 150 3.84 19.11 3.90
N ARG A 151 3.20 18.09 3.36
CA ARG A 151 2.47 17.06 4.14
C ARG A 151 3.42 16.23 5.01
N ILE A 152 4.58 15.85 4.46
CA ILE A 152 5.61 15.12 5.20
C ILE A 152 6.13 15.97 6.36
N GLU A 153 6.48 17.23 6.12
CA GLU A 153 6.99 18.13 7.14
C GLU A 153 5.98 18.35 8.29
N ARG A 154 4.71 18.57 7.93
CA ARG A 154 3.63 18.73 8.94
C ARG A 154 3.46 17.47 9.80
N ARG A 155 3.64 16.27 9.23
CA ARG A 155 3.48 15.00 9.94
C ARG A 155 4.71 14.58 10.75
N ASN A 156 5.90 14.83 10.22
CA ASN A 156 7.15 14.25 10.69
C ASN A 156 8.18 15.27 11.19
N GLY A 157 7.88 16.57 11.06
CA GLY A 157 8.83 17.66 11.36
C GLY A 157 9.97 17.76 10.34
N SER A 158 10.85 18.76 10.53
CA SER A 158 11.94 19.06 9.59
C SER A 158 12.97 17.93 9.49
N GLN A 159 13.30 17.29 10.61
CA GLN A 159 14.23 16.13 10.62
C GLN A 159 13.64 14.93 9.88
N GLY A 160 12.35 14.67 10.07
CA GLY A 160 11.64 13.65 9.32
C GLY A 160 11.61 13.95 7.82
N LEU A 161 11.33 15.19 7.44
CA LEU A 161 11.34 15.63 6.05
C LEU A 161 12.69 15.34 5.37
N GLU A 162 13.80 15.65 6.04
CA GLU A 162 15.13 15.42 5.49
C GLU A 162 15.39 13.92 5.25
N MET A 163 14.98 13.05 6.18
CA MET A 163 15.07 11.59 6.01
C MET A 163 14.24 11.12 4.82
N PHE A 164 13.04 11.69 4.62
CA PHE A 164 12.19 11.35 3.47
C PHE A 164 12.85 11.78 2.16
N ARG A 165 13.41 12.99 2.09
CA ARG A 165 14.11 13.50 0.90
C ARG A 165 15.33 12.66 0.52
N GLN A 166 16.14 12.30 1.51
CA GLN A 166 17.41 11.60 1.26
C GLN A 166 17.24 10.10 1.05
N ARG A 167 16.19 9.49 1.60
CA ARG A 167 16.09 8.03 1.63
C ARG A 167 14.76 7.50 1.08
N TRP A 168 13.62 7.89 1.66
CA TRP A 168 12.37 7.18 1.38
C TRP A 168 11.81 7.54 0.01
N ILE A 169 11.77 8.82 -0.34
CA ILE A 169 11.31 9.24 -1.67
C ILE A 169 12.17 8.64 -2.79
N PRO A 170 13.52 8.71 -2.76
CA PRO A 170 14.35 8.07 -3.77
C PRO A 170 14.13 6.55 -3.89
N LEU A 171 13.90 5.85 -2.78
CA LEU A 171 13.61 4.41 -2.81
C LEU A 171 12.26 4.11 -3.47
N GLU A 172 11.22 4.90 -3.15
CA GLU A 172 9.90 4.78 -3.78
C GLU A 172 9.97 5.06 -5.28
N GLU A 173 10.57 6.18 -5.70
CA GLU A 173 10.66 6.57 -7.12
C GLU A 173 11.48 5.53 -7.92
N ARG A 174 12.55 4.97 -7.35
CA ARG A 174 13.27 3.86 -7.99
C ARG A 174 12.41 2.63 -8.18
N TYR A 175 11.59 2.29 -7.20
CA TYR A 175 10.65 1.18 -7.30
C TYR A 175 9.58 1.45 -8.35
N PHE A 176 8.94 2.62 -8.32
CA PHE A 176 7.90 2.98 -9.29
C PHE A 176 8.43 2.94 -10.72
N SER A 177 9.63 3.49 -10.95
CA SER A 177 10.26 3.50 -12.26
C SER A 177 10.67 2.09 -12.72
N ALA A 178 11.41 1.36 -11.89
CA ALA A 178 11.95 0.04 -12.28
C ALA A 178 10.85 -1.00 -12.51
N CYS A 179 9.75 -0.94 -11.74
CA CYS A 179 8.62 -1.86 -11.86
C CYS A 179 7.49 -1.31 -12.75
N ARG A 180 7.61 -0.07 -13.25
CA ARG A 180 6.61 0.63 -14.07
C ARG A 180 5.24 0.66 -13.38
N VAL A 181 5.22 0.88 -12.07
CA VAL A 181 4.01 0.71 -11.24
C VAL A 181 2.90 1.66 -11.69
N GLU A 182 3.22 2.96 -11.81
CA GLU A 182 2.24 3.98 -12.21
C GLU A 182 1.64 3.70 -13.61
N GLU A 183 2.46 3.23 -14.54
CA GLU A 183 2.04 2.96 -15.92
C GLU A 183 1.12 1.72 -16.01
N ARG A 184 1.39 0.74 -15.17
CA ARG A 184 0.68 -0.55 -15.18
C ARG A 184 -0.63 -0.52 -14.41
N CYS A 185 -0.81 0.40 -13.44
CA CYS A 185 -2.04 0.52 -12.67
C CYS A 185 -3.22 0.95 -13.56
N GLU A 186 -4.35 0.27 -13.41
CA GLU A 186 -5.58 0.53 -14.14
C GLU A 186 -6.17 1.90 -13.77
N LEU A 187 -6.01 2.31 -12.51
CA LEU A 187 -6.53 3.59 -12.02
C LEU A 187 -5.40 4.45 -11.46
N ARG A 188 -5.33 5.70 -11.93
CA ARG A 188 -4.36 6.70 -11.47
C ARG A 188 -5.10 7.91 -10.92
N LEU A 189 -4.80 8.24 -9.67
CA LEU A 189 -5.46 9.31 -8.94
C LEU A 189 -4.41 10.33 -8.48
N SER A 190 -4.73 11.62 -8.57
CA SER A 190 -3.89 12.71 -8.07
C SER A 190 -4.60 13.45 -6.95
N SER A 191 -3.99 13.49 -5.76
CA SER A 191 -4.50 14.21 -4.61
C SER A 191 -3.84 15.58 -4.48
N GLY A 192 -4.67 16.62 -4.29
CA GLY A 192 -4.20 17.99 -4.06
C GLY A 192 -3.79 18.70 -5.36
N GLU A 193 -4.68 19.48 -5.86
CA GLU A 193 -4.37 20.70 -6.62
C GLU A 193 -4.26 21.86 -5.63
#